data_bdcf0b81ea7cbb159841f8eae3164d49
#
_entry.id   bdcf0b81ea7cbb159841f8eae3164d49
#
_cell.length_a   1.000
_cell.length_b   1.000
_cell.length_c   1.000
_cell.angle_alpha   90.00
_cell.angle_beta   90.00
_cell.angle_gamma   90.00
#
_symmetry.space_group_name_H-M   'P 1'
#
loop_
_entity.id
_entity.type
_entity.pdbx_description
1 polymer ?
#
loop_
_entity_poly.entity_id
_entity_poly.type
_entity_poly.pdbx_seq_one_letter_code
_entity_poly.pdbx_strand_id
1 'polypeptide(L)'
;TTNQQQINTNKNVKNGDNVKNGENEKKKVTAFDFFQDNGFGFITPYNLDDLNYYLDSFENDSDQIVTASLKIAKDRNKVTWGYAKSILNTWLNANLKSIEQVRAFEKQQLESKKQTNKPYVKPSKEKTPKWLTDSTRETKTPEVDENLEKDREAFIKRLNSKWE
;
A
#
# COMPACT_ATOMS: atom_id res chain seq x y z
N THR A 1 1.93 60.36 51.94
CA THR A 1 2.36 58.97 52.17
C THR A 1 1.77 58.13 51.09
N THR A 2 2.58 57.96 50.04
CA THR A 2 2.23 57.29 48.83
C THR A 2 2.75 55.84 48.92
N ASN A 3 1.86 54.88 48.89
CA ASN A 3 2.23 53.46 48.92
C ASN A 3 2.17 52.93 47.49
N GLN A 4 3.32 52.73 46.86
CA GLN A 4 3.45 52.10 45.56
C GLN A 4 3.54 50.59 45.77
N GLN A 5 2.51 49.88 45.36
CA GLN A 5 2.59 48.44 45.25
C GLN A 5 3.28 48.04 43.94
N GLN A 6 4.48 47.47 44.07
CA GLN A 6 5.18 46.83 42.98
C GLN A 6 4.54 45.53 42.64
N ILE A 7 4.05 45.41 41.40
CA ILE A 7 3.57 44.14 40.82
C ILE A 7 4.81 43.38 40.34
N ASN A 8 5.11 42.32 41.04
CA ASN A 8 6.24 41.43 40.72
C ASN A 8 5.78 40.34 39.72
N THR A 9 5.87 40.64 38.44
CA THR A 9 5.64 39.68 37.36
C THR A 9 6.97 39.11 36.92
N ASN A 10 7.45 38.07 37.58
CA ASN A 10 8.43 37.16 36.97
C ASN A 10 8.62 35.91 37.83
N LYS A 11 7.72 34.92 37.66
CA LYS A 11 8.05 33.55 38.03
C LYS A 11 8.41 32.79 36.78
N ASN A 12 9.67 32.92 36.43
CA ASN A 12 10.37 31.98 35.53
C ASN A 12 10.35 30.61 36.21
N VAL A 13 9.41 29.77 35.81
CA VAL A 13 9.41 28.36 36.20
C VAL A 13 10.54 27.71 35.43
N LYS A 14 11.67 27.55 36.07
CA LYS A 14 12.75 26.68 35.61
C LYS A 14 12.16 25.28 35.49
N ASN A 15 11.97 24.85 34.26
CA ASN A 15 11.74 23.46 33.93
C ASN A 15 13.03 22.71 34.28
N GLY A 16 13.02 22.06 35.44
CA GLY A 16 14.15 21.33 35.97
C GLY A 16 14.51 20.18 35.05
N ASP A 17 15.75 20.20 34.65
CA ASP A 17 16.46 19.11 34.00
C ASP A 17 16.18 17.77 34.67
N ASN A 18 15.47 16.89 34.00
CA ASN A 18 15.54 15.47 34.29
C ASN A 18 16.37 14.82 33.19
N VAL A 19 17.69 15.05 33.26
CA VAL A 19 18.68 14.28 32.53
C VAL A 19 19.11 13.12 33.42
N LYS A 20 18.97 11.95 32.86
CA LYS A 20 19.64 10.67 33.16
C LYS A 20 18.70 9.59 33.67
N ASN A 21 18.26 8.77 32.73
CA ASN A 21 18.59 7.37 32.85
C ASN A 21 18.87 6.82 31.45
N GLY A 22 20.14 6.56 31.18
CA GLY A 22 20.60 5.90 29.99
C GLY A 22 20.32 4.40 30.11
N GLU A 23 19.17 4.01 29.69
CA GLU A 23 18.87 2.65 29.25
C GLU A 23 18.23 2.79 27.87
N ASN A 24 18.67 1.95 26.95
CA ASN A 24 18.36 1.90 25.53
C ASN A 24 16.85 1.62 25.32
N GLU A 25 15.99 2.52 25.81
CA GLU A 25 14.59 2.55 25.47
C GLU A 25 14.51 2.92 24.00
N LYS A 26 14.26 1.93 23.15
CA LYS A 26 13.81 2.16 21.79
C LYS A 26 12.69 3.18 21.89
N LYS A 27 12.97 4.43 21.52
CA LYS A 27 12.04 5.55 21.54
C LYS A 27 10.73 5.07 20.94
N LYS A 28 9.69 4.96 21.76
CA LYS A 28 8.39 4.46 21.33
C LYS A 28 7.86 5.51 20.35
N VAL A 29 7.95 5.21 19.05
CA VAL A 29 7.49 6.11 18.00
C VAL A 29 5.99 6.25 18.13
N THR A 30 5.50 7.45 18.39
CA THR A 30 4.08 7.73 18.50
C THR A 30 3.41 7.72 17.12
N ALA A 31 2.08 7.60 17.08
CA ALA A 31 1.33 7.67 15.83
C ALA A 31 1.54 9.01 15.11
N PHE A 32 1.70 10.10 15.88
CA PHE A 32 1.99 11.42 15.34
C PHE A 32 3.37 11.49 14.68
N ASP A 33 4.41 11.00 15.35
CA ASP A 33 5.76 10.99 14.81
C ASP A 33 5.78 10.15 13.53
N PHE A 34 5.14 8.97 13.56
CA PHE A 34 5.07 8.11 12.41
C PHE A 34 4.34 8.77 11.22
N PHE A 35 3.27 9.50 11.47
CA PHE A 35 2.53 10.21 10.44
C PHE A 35 3.41 11.26 9.75
N GLN A 36 4.12 12.08 10.52
CA GLN A 36 4.99 13.14 9.99
C GLN A 36 6.19 12.58 9.24
N ASP A 37 6.86 11.59 9.81
CA ASP A 37 8.12 11.08 9.28
C ASP A 37 7.96 10.19 8.04
N ASN A 38 6.76 9.68 7.78
CA ASN A 38 6.54 8.66 6.75
C ASN A 38 5.75 9.14 5.52
N GLY A 39 5.67 10.45 5.33
CA GLY A 39 5.15 11.03 4.09
C GLY A 39 3.63 11.08 3.97
N PHE A 40 2.88 10.97 5.08
CA PHE A 40 1.44 11.19 5.09
C PHE A 40 1.06 12.68 4.94
N GLY A 41 2.06 13.56 4.90
CA GLY A 41 1.92 15.00 4.78
C GLY A 41 1.93 15.72 6.11
N PHE A 42 1.65 17.03 6.07
CA PHE A 42 1.54 17.82 7.29
C PHE A 42 0.25 17.49 8.03
N ILE A 43 0.34 17.41 9.35
CA ILE A 43 -0.85 17.27 10.19
C ILE A 43 -1.61 18.59 10.18
N THR A 44 -2.71 18.62 9.43
CA THR A 44 -3.67 19.73 9.48
C THR A 44 -4.52 19.61 10.75
N PRO A 45 -5.13 20.72 11.26
CA PRO A 45 -6.04 20.63 12.39
C PRO A 45 -7.13 19.57 12.20
N TYR A 46 -7.68 19.46 11.00
CA TYR A 46 -8.68 18.45 10.67
C TYR A 46 -8.15 17.00 10.80
N ASN A 47 -6.94 16.76 10.31
CA ASN A 47 -6.32 15.42 10.45
C ASN A 47 -5.94 15.12 11.90
N LEU A 48 -5.61 16.15 12.67
CA LEU A 48 -5.31 16.04 14.09
C LEU A 48 -6.55 15.62 14.90
N ASP A 49 -7.68 16.25 14.63
CA ASP A 49 -8.95 15.92 15.29
C ASP A 49 -9.37 14.48 14.95
N ASP A 50 -9.25 14.07 13.69
CA ASP A 50 -9.49 12.71 13.26
C ASP A 50 -8.55 11.71 13.98
N LEU A 51 -7.26 12.03 14.07
CA LEU A 51 -6.27 11.19 14.72
C LEU A 51 -6.59 11.00 16.21
N ASN A 52 -6.91 12.09 16.89
CA ASN A 52 -7.32 12.06 18.30
C ASN A 52 -8.60 11.23 18.48
N TYR A 53 -9.59 11.38 17.59
CA TYR A 53 -10.80 10.57 17.62
C TYR A 53 -10.48 9.06 17.62
N TYR A 54 -9.56 8.62 16.75
CA TYR A 54 -9.18 7.21 16.73
C TYR A 54 -8.34 6.79 17.94
N LEU A 55 -7.48 7.66 18.46
CA LEU A 55 -6.75 7.39 19.69
C LEU A 55 -7.68 7.19 20.88
N ASP A 56 -8.78 7.97 20.94
CA ASP A 56 -9.78 7.85 22.00
C ASP A 56 -10.75 6.68 21.78
N SER A 57 -10.96 6.26 20.52
CA SER A 57 -11.92 5.19 20.18
C SER A 57 -11.40 3.79 20.54
N PHE A 58 -10.08 3.60 20.64
CA PHE A 58 -9.49 2.34 21.04
C PHE A 58 -9.12 2.39 22.52
N GLU A 59 -9.66 1.46 23.31
CA GLU A 59 -9.47 1.44 24.78
C GLU A 59 -8.02 1.11 25.17
N ASN A 60 -7.42 0.13 24.46
CA ASN A 60 -6.08 -0.36 24.76
C ASN A 60 -5.19 -0.22 23.53
N ASP A 61 -3.91 0.09 23.75
CA ASP A 61 -2.91 0.16 22.70
C ASP A 61 -3.27 1.09 21.52
N SER A 62 -4.10 2.12 21.75
CA SER A 62 -4.63 3.00 20.71
C SER A 62 -3.54 3.57 19.81
N ASP A 63 -2.44 4.06 20.39
CA ASP A 63 -1.30 4.59 19.63
C ASP A 63 -0.64 3.51 18.75
N GLN A 64 -0.51 2.26 19.26
CA GLN A 64 0.03 1.16 18.49
C GLN A 64 -0.91 0.73 17.35
N ILE A 65 -2.22 0.75 17.58
CA ILE A 65 -3.24 0.42 16.58
C ILE A 65 -3.22 1.46 15.46
N VAL A 66 -3.24 2.75 15.80
CA VAL A 66 -3.16 3.83 14.81
C VAL A 66 -1.85 3.75 14.03
N THR A 67 -0.72 3.57 14.71
CA THR A 67 0.58 3.37 14.05
C THR A 67 0.57 2.14 13.12
N ALA A 68 -0.09 1.04 13.51
CA ALA A 68 -0.21 -0.14 12.66
C ALA A 68 -0.98 0.14 11.38
N SER A 69 -2.06 0.92 11.42
CA SER A 69 -2.81 1.33 10.22
C SER A 69 -1.96 2.14 9.25
N LEU A 70 -1.15 3.07 9.78
CA LEU A 70 -0.22 3.87 9.00
C LEU A 70 0.88 3.00 8.35
N LYS A 71 1.43 2.04 9.10
CA LYS A 71 2.40 1.06 8.57
C LYS A 71 1.82 0.25 7.41
N ILE A 72 0.61 -0.28 7.57
CA ILE A 72 -0.07 -1.04 6.51
C ILE A 72 -0.33 -0.16 5.28
N ALA A 73 -0.72 1.10 5.47
CA ALA A 73 -0.90 2.04 4.37
C ALA A 73 0.41 2.28 3.60
N LYS A 74 1.53 2.41 4.31
CA LYS A 74 2.86 2.54 3.74
C LYS A 74 3.30 1.28 3.00
N ASP A 75 3.14 0.10 3.61
CA ASP A 75 3.52 -1.19 3.02
C ASP A 75 2.74 -1.49 1.73
N ARG A 76 1.50 -1.00 1.65
CA ARG A 76 0.66 -1.10 0.44
C ARG A 76 0.92 0.02 -0.58
N ASN A 77 1.91 0.87 -0.33
CA ASN A 77 2.25 2.04 -1.14
C ASN A 77 1.06 3.02 -1.33
N LYS A 78 0.20 3.15 -0.32
CA LYS A 78 -0.95 4.05 -0.27
C LYS A 78 -0.81 5.01 0.91
N VAL A 79 0.21 5.87 0.83
CA VAL A 79 0.59 6.79 1.90
C VAL A 79 -0.37 7.98 1.92
N THR A 80 -1.61 7.74 2.31
CA THR A 80 -2.64 8.77 2.48
C THR A 80 -3.40 8.54 3.79
N TRP A 81 -3.72 9.63 4.49
CA TRP A 81 -4.51 9.54 5.72
C TRP A 81 -5.86 8.86 5.49
N GLY A 82 -6.53 9.18 4.37
CA GLY A 82 -7.82 8.57 4.02
C GLY A 82 -7.76 7.04 3.92
N TYR A 83 -6.65 6.48 3.43
CA TYR A 83 -6.48 5.03 3.37
C TYR A 83 -6.25 4.42 4.77
N ALA A 84 -5.38 5.03 5.59
CA ALA A 84 -5.19 4.60 6.98
C ALA A 84 -6.49 4.67 7.77
N LYS A 85 -7.27 5.75 7.61
CA LYS A 85 -8.59 5.94 8.20
C LYS A 85 -9.58 4.84 7.80
N SER A 86 -9.57 4.39 6.54
CA SER A 86 -10.42 3.28 6.09
C SER A 86 -10.08 1.96 6.78
N ILE A 87 -8.80 1.72 7.05
CA ILE A 87 -8.34 0.55 7.81
C ILE A 87 -8.82 0.63 9.26
N LEU A 88 -8.64 1.79 9.92
CA LEU A 88 -9.08 2.02 11.30
C LEU A 88 -10.60 1.82 11.44
N ASN A 89 -11.38 2.34 10.50
CA ASN A 89 -12.83 2.12 10.47
C ASN A 89 -13.20 0.63 10.33
N THR A 90 -12.46 -0.13 9.53
CA THR A 90 -12.67 -1.58 9.42
C THR A 90 -12.45 -2.28 10.75
N TRP A 91 -11.41 -1.90 11.49
CA TRP A 91 -11.11 -2.47 12.79
C TRP A 91 -12.10 -2.05 13.87
N LEU A 92 -12.56 -0.79 13.85
CA LEU A 92 -13.64 -0.34 14.75
C LEU A 92 -14.96 -1.10 14.48
N ASN A 93 -15.33 -1.26 13.21
CA ASN A 93 -16.52 -2.02 12.83
C ASN A 93 -16.42 -3.51 13.21
N ALA A 94 -15.21 -4.06 13.20
CA ALA A 94 -14.95 -5.41 13.69
C ALA A 94 -14.82 -5.50 15.22
N ASN A 95 -15.00 -4.36 15.92
CA ASN A 95 -14.90 -4.25 17.39
C ASN A 95 -13.58 -4.76 17.97
N LEU A 96 -12.48 -4.47 17.28
CA LEU A 96 -11.13 -4.86 17.73
C LEU A 96 -10.64 -3.82 18.73
N LYS A 97 -10.27 -4.27 19.95
CA LYS A 97 -9.91 -3.40 21.07
C LYS A 97 -8.42 -3.44 21.43
N SER A 98 -7.68 -4.40 20.92
CA SER A 98 -6.26 -4.57 21.21
C SER A 98 -5.42 -4.81 19.96
N ILE A 99 -4.14 -4.49 20.05
CA ILE A 99 -3.19 -4.70 18.94
C ILE A 99 -3.05 -6.17 18.57
N GLU A 100 -3.24 -7.09 19.51
CA GLU A 100 -3.18 -8.53 19.24
C GLU A 100 -4.35 -8.98 18.38
N GLN A 101 -5.56 -8.50 18.68
CA GLN A 101 -6.76 -8.78 17.89
C GLN A 101 -6.61 -8.23 16.46
N VAL A 102 -6.05 -7.03 16.33
CA VAL A 102 -5.76 -6.43 15.02
C VAL A 102 -4.79 -7.30 14.21
N ARG A 103 -3.72 -7.77 14.83
CA ARG A 103 -2.75 -8.65 14.16
C ARG A 103 -3.36 -9.98 13.72
N ALA A 104 -4.17 -10.59 14.57
CA ALA A 104 -4.88 -11.84 14.26
C ALA A 104 -5.85 -11.62 13.07
N PHE A 105 -6.60 -10.54 13.09
CA PHE A 105 -7.54 -10.16 12.03
C PHE A 105 -6.85 -9.94 10.68
N GLU A 106 -5.77 -9.15 10.65
CA GLU A 106 -5.01 -8.89 9.42
C GLU A 106 -4.38 -10.19 8.87
N LYS A 107 -3.87 -11.07 9.75
CA LYS A 107 -3.37 -12.38 9.33
C LYS A 107 -4.45 -13.22 8.66
N GLN A 108 -5.63 -13.29 9.26
CA GLN A 108 -6.77 -14.02 8.71
C GLN A 108 -7.22 -13.44 7.36
N GLN A 109 -7.25 -12.12 7.22
CA GLN A 109 -7.56 -11.45 5.95
C GLN A 109 -6.54 -11.78 4.85
N LEU A 110 -5.26 -11.82 5.20
CA LEU A 110 -4.20 -12.16 4.25
C LEU A 110 -4.32 -13.62 3.78
N GLU A 111 -4.65 -14.54 4.68
CA GLU A 111 -4.87 -15.95 4.36
C GLU A 111 -6.10 -16.15 3.47
N SER A 112 -7.20 -15.47 3.77
CA SER A 112 -8.42 -15.50 2.96
C SER A 112 -8.18 -14.98 1.54
N LYS A 113 -7.42 -13.90 1.38
CA LYS A 113 -7.08 -13.33 0.07
C LYS A 113 -6.17 -14.25 -0.75
N LYS A 114 -5.29 -15.03 -0.10
CA LYS A 114 -4.47 -16.04 -0.79
C LYS A 114 -5.30 -17.19 -1.35
N GLN A 115 -6.38 -17.58 -0.66
CA GLN A 115 -7.28 -18.65 -1.12
C GLN A 115 -8.19 -18.20 -2.27
N THR A 116 -8.59 -16.92 -2.31
CA THR A 116 -9.46 -16.38 -3.37
C THR A 116 -8.70 -15.97 -4.63
N ASN A 117 -7.40 -15.88 -4.60
CA ASN A 117 -6.55 -15.57 -5.75
C ASN A 117 -6.29 -16.78 -6.69
N LYS A 118 -7.12 -17.82 -6.65
CA LYS A 118 -7.20 -18.71 -7.81
C LYS A 118 -7.80 -17.87 -8.94
N PRO A 119 -7.10 -17.74 -10.10
CA PRO A 119 -7.67 -16.99 -11.21
C PRO A 119 -9.01 -17.61 -11.54
N TYR A 120 -10.10 -16.88 -11.29
CA TYR A 120 -11.41 -17.26 -11.79
C TYR A 120 -11.32 -17.14 -13.32
N VAL A 121 -10.92 -18.22 -13.95
CA VAL A 121 -11.05 -18.38 -15.39
C VAL A 121 -12.57 -18.50 -15.61
N LYS A 122 -13.20 -17.38 -15.98
CA LYS A 122 -14.57 -17.45 -16.49
C LYS A 122 -14.56 -18.52 -17.57
N PRO A 123 -15.38 -19.58 -17.48
CA PRO A 123 -15.51 -20.51 -18.59
C PRO A 123 -15.94 -19.67 -19.79
N SER A 124 -15.06 -19.57 -20.78
CA SER A 124 -15.36 -18.87 -22.01
C SER A 124 -16.64 -19.49 -22.58
N LYS A 125 -17.71 -18.70 -22.70
CA LYS A 125 -18.91 -19.11 -23.40
C LYS A 125 -18.70 -19.14 -24.92
N GLU A 126 -17.54 -18.71 -25.36
CA GLU A 126 -17.13 -18.81 -26.75
C GLU A 126 -16.83 -20.28 -27.06
N LYS A 127 -17.71 -20.85 -27.87
CA LYS A 127 -17.45 -22.16 -28.48
C LYS A 127 -16.25 -21.97 -29.37
N THR A 128 -15.12 -22.63 -29.05
CA THR A 128 -13.97 -22.70 -29.96
C THR A 128 -14.47 -23.06 -31.35
N PRO A 129 -14.19 -22.27 -32.37
CA PRO A 129 -14.62 -22.58 -33.72
C PRO A 129 -14.10 -23.98 -34.12
N LYS A 130 -14.93 -24.77 -34.79
CA LYS A 130 -14.62 -26.16 -35.18
C LYS A 130 -13.29 -26.30 -35.94
N TRP A 131 -12.87 -25.25 -36.66
CA TRP A 131 -11.62 -25.23 -37.39
C TRP A 131 -10.36 -25.21 -36.50
N LEU A 132 -10.49 -24.79 -35.24
CA LEU A 132 -9.40 -24.76 -34.27
C LEU A 132 -9.30 -26.09 -33.48
N THR A 133 -10.41 -26.84 -33.39
CA THR A 133 -10.45 -28.13 -32.69
C THR A 133 -10.20 -29.31 -33.63
N ASP A 134 -10.23 -29.06 -34.91
CA ASP A 134 -10.01 -30.10 -35.93
C ASP A 134 -8.48 -30.30 -36.15
N SER A 135 -7.91 -31.12 -35.25
CA SER A 135 -6.49 -31.53 -35.34
C SER A 135 -6.22 -32.51 -36.48
N THR A 136 -7.23 -32.85 -37.28
CA THR A 136 -7.12 -33.72 -38.46
C THR A 136 -6.83 -32.95 -39.74
N ARG A 137 -6.48 -31.66 -39.65
CA ARG A 137 -5.89 -31.01 -40.80
C ARG A 137 -4.51 -31.56 -40.97
N GLU A 138 -4.42 -32.66 -41.77
CA GLU A 138 -3.19 -33.09 -42.35
C GLU A 138 -2.51 -31.82 -42.88
N THR A 139 -1.39 -31.47 -42.30
CA THR A 139 -0.46 -30.50 -42.88
C THR A 139 0.00 -31.09 -44.20
N LYS A 140 -0.81 -30.89 -45.27
CA LYS A 140 -0.25 -30.94 -46.60
C LYS A 140 0.87 -29.93 -46.56
N THR A 141 2.08 -30.41 -46.47
CA THR A 141 3.26 -29.61 -46.79
C THR A 141 2.94 -28.96 -48.12
N PRO A 142 2.90 -27.61 -48.20
CA PRO A 142 2.72 -27.00 -49.49
C PRO A 142 3.83 -27.54 -50.38
N GLU A 143 3.44 -28.19 -51.50
CA GLU A 143 4.39 -28.49 -52.55
C GLU A 143 5.10 -27.19 -52.87
N VAL A 144 6.40 -27.17 -52.69
CA VAL A 144 7.22 -26.00 -52.92
C VAL A 144 7.05 -25.68 -54.42
N ASP A 145 6.26 -24.63 -54.71
CA ASP A 145 6.07 -24.16 -56.06
C ASP A 145 7.42 -23.61 -56.53
N GLU A 146 8.07 -24.35 -57.43
CA GLU A 146 9.39 -24.00 -57.97
C GLU A 146 9.42 -22.59 -58.57
N ASN A 147 8.26 -22.07 -58.98
CA ASN A 147 8.15 -20.72 -59.47
C ASN A 147 8.26 -19.71 -58.32
N LEU A 148 7.70 -20.02 -57.14
CA LEU A 148 7.79 -19.16 -55.97
C LEU A 148 9.23 -19.03 -55.45
N GLU A 149 10.01 -20.11 -55.54
CA GLU A 149 11.43 -20.09 -55.16
C GLU A 149 12.26 -19.24 -56.14
N LYS A 150 12.03 -19.34 -57.43
CA LYS A 150 12.66 -18.49 -58.45
C LYS A 150 12.31 -17.01 -58.29
N ASP A 151 11.08 -16.71 -58.02
CA ASP A 151 10.64 -15.32 -57.74
C ASP A 151 11.28 -14.74 -56.48
N ARG A 152 11.42 -15.57 -55.44
CA ARG A 152 12.12 -15.21 -54.22
C ARG A 152 13.59 -14.91 -54.45
N GLU A 153 14.29 -15.74 -55.18
CA GLU A 153 15.70 -15.53 -55.53
C GLU A 153 15.86 -14.26 -56.39
N ALA A 154 15.02 -14.06 -57.38
CA ALA A 154 15.03 -12.87 -58.20
C ALA A 154 14.78 -11.59 -57.37
N PHE A 155 13.88 -11.66 -56.40
CA PHE A 155 13.63 -10.56 -55.49
C PHE A 155 14.83 -10.25 -54.58
N ILE A 156 15.45 -11.25 -54.00
CA ILE A 156 16.67 -11.10 -53.17
C ILE A 156 17.81 -10.51 -54.01
N LYS A 157 18.00 -10.98 -55.25
CA LYS A 157 19.04 -10.46 -56.15
C LYS A 157 18.80 -8.99 -56.50
N ARG A 158 17.55 -8.58 -56.72
CA ARG A 158 17.17 -7.19 -56.95
C ARG A 158 17.40 -6.31 -55.72
N LEU A 159 17.17 -6.85 -54.52
CA LEU A 159 17.42 -6.10 -53.27
C LEU A 159 18.93 -5.88 -53.08
N ASN A 160 19.75 -6.87 -53.29
CA ASN A 160 21.20 -6.78 -53.12
C ASN A 160 21.85 -5.85 -54.13
N SER A 161 21.39 -5.81 -55.37
CA SER A 161 21.91 -4.91 -56.42
C SER A 161 21.53 -3.43 -56.23
N LYS A 162 20.67 -3.12 -55.30
CA LYS A 162 20.22 -1.72 -55.02
C LYS A 162 21.01 -1.07 -53.89
N TRP A 163 21.87 -1.86 -53.21
CA TRP A 163 22.67 -1.42 -52.09
C TRP A 163 24.20 -1.46 -52.32
N GLU A 164 24.63 -1.76 -53.55
CA GLU A 164 25.98 -1.49 -54.07
C GLU A 164 25.95 -0.19 -54.88
#